data_9ccfb7c131222a0018a9eddd2b7c78d1
#
_entry.id   9ccfb7c131222a0018a9eddd2b7c78d1
#
_cell.length_a   1.000
_cell.length_b   1.000
_cell.length_c   1.000
_cell.angle_alpha   90.00
_cell.angle_beta   90.00
_cell.angle_gamma   90.00
#
_symmetry.space_group_name_H-M   'P 1'
#
loop_
_entity.id
_entity.type
_entity.pdbx_description
1 polymer ?
#
loop_
_entity_poly.entity_id
_entity_poly.type
_entity_poly.pdbx_seq_one_letter_code
_entity_poly.pdbx_strand_id
1 'polypeptide(L)'
;LVERLEKGGLPTRLSAEQLSEELGKITTLISRLVDRDIFTWLATDQSPTEAESYRAATIIADRLCGASTDPIVRNAQETRQLQEIAAWLNARHYRELSAGQRVRFTEMPPGTYSFRLNVPVNLATEGEKIINIPIDAVIMRQTAQPGDFPMLVEAKSAGDFTNVNKRKKEEAQKMRQLRATYGEQVEFVLFL
;
A
#
# COMPACT_ATOMS: atom_id res chain seq x y z
N LEU A 1 8.56 12.28 -17.31
CA LEU A 1 8.27 11.70 -18.62
C LEU A 1 7.54 10.36 -18.50
N VAL A 2 8.08 9.38 -17.78
CA VAL A 2 7.52 8.03 -17.62
C VAL A 2 6.05 8.06 -17.19
N GLU A 3 5.72 8.78 -16.12
CA GLU A 3 4.34 8.90 -15.61
C GLU A 3 3.33 9.44 -16.64
N ARG A 4 3.79 10.28 -17.58
CA ARG A 4 2.94 10.78 -18.67
C ARG A 4 2.79 9.76 -19.78
N LEU A 5 3.87 9.05 -20.12
CA LEU A 5 3.81 7.96 -21.09
C LEU A 5 2.89 6.82 -20.62
N GLU A 6 2.91 6.49 -19.35
CA GLU A 6 2.00 5.51 -18.74
C GLU A 6 0.52 5.92 -18.85
N LYS A 7 0.25 7.23 -18.83
CA LYS A 7 -1.09 7.80 -19.04
C LYS A 7 -1.44 8.02 -20.53
N GLY A 8 -0.62 7.52 -21.46
CA GLY A 8 -0.84 7.63 -22.91
C GLY A 8 -0.61 9.02 -23.51
N GLY A 9 0.08 9.90 -22.78
CA GLY A 9 0.36 11.27 -23.23
C GLY A 9 1.84 11.57 -23.44
N LEU A 10 2.17 12.36 -24.47
CA LEU A 10 3.48 12.94 -24.63
C LEU A 10 3.56 14.31 -23.92
N PRO A 11 4.74 14.67 -23.34
CA PRO A 11 4.90 15.99 -22.74
C PRO A 11 4.92 17.07 -23.82
N THR A 12 3.97 17.97 -23.77
CA THR A 12 3.78 19.06 -24.74
C THR A 12 4.80 20.19 -24.64
N ARG A 13 5.67 20.17 -23.61
CA ARG A 13 6.63 21.26 -23.32
C ARG A 13 8.09 20.90 -23.62
N LEU A 14 8.37 19.72 -24.13
CA LEU A 14 9.73 19.32 -24.52
C LEU A 14 9.94 19.59 -26.02
N SER A 15 11.14 20.10 -26.39
CA SER A 15 11.54 20.11 -27.77
C SER A 15 11.73 18.68 -28.31
N ALA A 16 11.73 18.50 -29.63
CA ALA A 16 11.96 17.21 -30.25
C ALA A 16 13.30 16.59 -29.81
N GLU A 17 14.34 17.42 -29.66
CA GLU A 17 15.66 16.99 -29.21
C GLU A 17 15.66 16.53 -27.76
N GLN A 18 15.04 17.31 -26.86
CA GLN A 18 14.89 16.94 -25.45
C GLN A 18 14.05 15.67 -25.29
N LEU A 19 12.99 15.52 -26.08
CA LEU A 19 12.18 14.31 -26.06
C LEU A 19 12.98 13.09 -26.52
N SER A 20 13.78 13.22 -27.59
CA SER A 20 14.65 12.16 -28.10
C SER A 20 15.70 11.74 -27.07
N GLU A 21 16.32 12.69 -26.38
CA GLU A 21 17.29 12.42 -25.32
C GLU A 21 16.65 11.65 -24.16
N GLU A 22 15.51 12.10 -23.69
CA GLU A 22 14.78 11.43 -22.58
C GLU A 22 14.28 10.03 -22.96
N LEU A 23 13.80 9.85 -24.18
CA LEU A 23 13.44 8.53 -24.72
C LEU A 23 14.65 7.62 -24.84
N GLY A 24 15.82 8.15 -25.22
CA GLY A 24 17.08 7.41 -25.25
C GLY A 24 17.49 6.89 -23.87
N LYS A 25 17.33 7.70 -22.83
CA LYS A 25 17.57 7.27 -21.42
C LYS A 25 16.63 6.13 -21.02
N ILE A 26 15.35 6.22 -21.36
CA ILE A 26 14.35 5.16 -21.08
C ILE A 26 14.69 3.90 -21.86
N THR A 27 15.01 4.01 -23.14
CA THR A 27 15.42 2.87 -23.98
C THR A 27 16.63 2.17 -23.41
N THR A 28 17.64 2.92 -22.96
CA THR A 28 18.83 2.36 -22.31
C THR A 28 18.50 1.59 -21.03
N LEU A 29 17.59 2.12 -20.20
CA LEU A 29 17.13 1.42 -19.00
C LEU A 29 16.36 0.15 -19.34
N ILE A 30 15.41 0.22 -20.28
CA ILE A 30 14.65 -0.95 -20.74
C ILE A 30 15.61 -2.02 -21.26
N SER A 31 16.59 -1.66 -22.08
CA SER A 31 17.57 -2.59 -22.65
C SER A 31 18.44 -3.31 -21.59
N ARG A 32 18.65 -2.67 -20.42
CA ARG A 32 19.35 -3.28 -19.28
C ARG A 32 18.47 -4.18 -18.42
N LEU A 33 17.15 -3.91 -18.38
CA LEU A 33 16.18 -4.63 -17.55
C LEU A 33 15.49 -5.75 -18.31
N VAL A 34 15.53 -5.72 -19.64
CA VAL A 34 14.90 -6.71 -20.49
C VAL A 34 15.56 -8.08 -20.29
N ASP A 35 14.73 -9.07 -20.03
CA ASP A 35 15.12 -10.47 -19.95
C ASP A 35 15.40 -11.00 -21.37
N ARG A 36 16.67 -11.23 -21.67
CA ARG A 36 17.11 -11.65 -23.01
C ARG A 36 16.70 -13.07 -23.36
N ASP A 37 16.35 -13.88 -22.37
CA ASP A 37 15.81 -15.23 -22.60
C ASP A 37 14.35 -15.19 -23.10
N ILE A 38 13.65 -14.10 -22.77
CA ILE A 38 12.29 -13.83 -23.28
C ILE A 38 12.37 -13.13 -24.64
N PHE A 39 13.27 -12.17 -24.79
CA PHE A 39 13.44 -11.32 -25.98
C PHE A 39 14.72 -11.72 -26.73
N THR A 40 14.81 -12.96 -27.18
CA THR A 40 15.99 -13.54 -27.78
C THR A 40 16.54 -12.78 -28.99
N TRP A 41 15.66 -12.17 -29.77
CA TRP A 41 16.02 -11.39 -30.96
C TRP A 41 16.77 -10.08 -30.66
N LEU A 42 16.67 -9.54 -29.44
CA LEU A 42 17.40 -8.34 -29.04
C LEU A 42 18.92 -8.56 -28.95
N ALA A 43 19.36 -9.82 -28.87
CA ALA A 43 20.77 -10.15 -28.87
C ALA A 43 21.37 -10.26 -30.28
N THR A 44 20.54 -10.48 -31.29
CA THR A 44 20.97 -10.78 -32.66
C THR A 44 20.69 -9.65 -33.66
N ASP A 45 20.04 -8.58 -33.22
CA ASP A 45 19.59 -7.44 -34.05
C ASP A 45 18.73 -7.88 -35.24
N GLN A 46 18.02 -8.99 -35.07
CA GLN A 46 17.09 -9.55 -36.08
C GLN A 46 15.64 -9.29 -35.66
N SER A 47 14.74 -9.31 -36.64
CA SER A 47 13.32 -9.31 -36.32
C SER A 47 12.91 -10.64 -35.67
N PRO A 48 12.01 -10.60 -34.66
CA PRO A 48 11.55 -11.83 -34.03
C PRO A 48 10.77 -12.71 -35.00
N THR A 49 10.89 -14.01 -34.85
CA THR A 49 9.98 -14.96 -35.47
C THR A 49 8.59 -14.86 -34.86
N GLU A 50 7.57 -15.34 -35.53
CA GLU A 50 6.21 -15.36 -35.02
C GLU A 50 6.11 -16.13 -33.69
N ALA A 51 6.81 -17.27 -33.58
CA ALA A 51 6.83 -18.07 -32.36
C ALA A 51 7.51 -17.34 -31.17
N GLU A 52 8.59 -16.60 -31.39
CA GLU A 52 9.26 -15.79 -30.39
C GLU A 52 8.38 -14.64 -29.93
N SER A 53 7.75 -13.92 -30.87
CA SER A 53 6.82 -12.84 -30.58
C SER A 53 5.64 -13.35 -29.74
N TYR A 54 5.04 -14.47 -30.14
CA TYR A 54 3.91 -15.06 -29.43
C TYR A 54 4.29 -15.47 -28.00
N ARG A 55 5.43 -16.14 -27.82
CA ARG A 55 5.94 -16.54 -26.51
C ARG A 55 6.20 -15.33 -25.60
N ALA A 56 6.87 -14.31 -26.12
CA ALA A 56 7.15 -13.11 -25.34
C ALA A 56 5.85 -12.37 -24.97
N ALA A 57 4.92 -12.23 -25.91
CA ALA A 57 3.62 -11.60 -25.65
C ALA A 57 2.82 -12.36 -24.59
N THR A 58 2.83 -13.70 -24.62
CA THR A 58 2.14 -14.53 -23.61
C THR A 58 2.72 -14.33 -22.22
N ILE A 59 4.06 -14.32 -22.08
CA ILE A 59 4.73 -14.10 -20.79
C ILE A 59 4.45 -12.70 -20.26
N ILE A 60 4.48 -11.67 -21.12
CA ILE A 60 4.19 -10.29 -20.73
C ILE A 60 2.71 -10.17 -20.31
N ALA A 61 1.79 -10.75 -21.07
CA ALA A 61 0.37 -10.72 -20.75
C ALA A 61 0.09 -11.38 -19.39
N ASP A 62 0.70 -12.52 -19.09
CA ASP A 62 0.58 -13.20 -17.80
C ASP A 62 1.08 -12.31 -16.65
N ARG A 63 2.26 -11.71 -16.80
CA ARG A 63 2.82 -10.78 -15.79
C ARG A 63 1.96 -9.54 -15.59
N LEU A 64 1.42 -8.96 -16.68
CA LEU A 64 0.53 -7.79 -16.60
C LEU A 64 -0.81 -8.14 -15.96
N CYS A 65 -1.37 -9.33 -16.28
CA CYS A 65 -2.57 -9.81 -15.62
C CYS A 65 -2.37 -9.97 -14.11
N GLY A 66 -1.26 -10.57 -13.68
CA GLY A 66 -0.90 -10.68 -12.27
C GLY A 66 -0.78 -9.32 -11.60
N ALA A 67 -0.03 -8.39 -12.20
CA ALA A 67 0.15 -7.05 -11.67
C ALA A 67 -1.16 -6.25 -11.55
N SER A 68 -2.13 -6.49 -12.44
CA SER A 68 -3.44 -5.82 -12.40
C SER A 68 -4.41 -6.51 -11.44
N THR A 69 -4.37 -7.83 -11.35
CA THR A 69 -5.32 -8.64 -10.56
C THR A 69 -4.97 -8.63 -9.06
N ASP A 70 -3.69 -8.70 -8.71
CA ASP A 70 -3.23 -8.75 -7.33
C ASP A 70 -3.74 -7.58 -6.47
N PRO A 71 -3.67 -6.31 -6.91
CA PRO A 71 -4.23 -5.19 -6.14
C PRO A 71 -5.75 -5.31 -5.94
N ILE A 72 -6.48 -5.79 -6.95
CA ILE A 72 -7.94 -5.97 -6.88
C ILE A 72 -8.29 -7.02 -5.84
N VAL A 73 -7.62 -8.17 -5.87
CA VAL A 73 -7.82 -9.26 -4.90
C VAL A 73 -7.47 -8.81 -3.49
N ARG A 74 -6.34 -8.12 -3.30
CA ARG A 74 -5.94 -7.58 -1.99
C ARG A 74 -6.97 -6.60 -1.43
N ASN A 75 -7.43 -5.66 -2.25
CA ASN A 75 -8.44 -4.68 -1.84
C ASN A 75 -9.78 -5.35 -1.47
N ALA A 76 -10.18 -6.38 -2.22
CA ALA A 76 -11.39 -7.14 -1.91
C ALA A 76 -11.24 -7.91 -0.58
N GLN A 77 -10.09 -8.53 -0.34
CA GLN A 77 -9.79 -9.23 0.91
C GLN A 77 -9.76 -8.29 2.11
N GLU A 78 -9.07 -7.14 1.99
CA GLU A 78 -9.05 -6.11 3.02
C GLU A 78 -10.47 -5.60 3.33
N THR A 79 -11.25 -5.29 2.30
CA THR A 79 -12.63 -4.84 2.47
C THR A 79 -13.47 -5.86 3.22
N ARG A 80 -13.34 -7.15 2.89
CA ARG A 80 -14.03 -8.24 3.58
C ARG A 80 -13.63 -8.32 5.05
N GLN A 81 -12.34 -8.25 5.36
CA GLN A 81 -11.87 -8.27 6.75
C GLN A 81 -12.40 -7.09 7.56
N LEU A 82 -12.41 -5.88 7.00
CA LEU A 82 -12.97 -4.71 7.67
C LEU A 82 -14.48 -4.86 7.88
N GLN A 83 -15.21 -5.47 6.96
CA GLN A 83 -16.64 -5.79 7.13
C GLN A 83 -16.87 -6.79 8.26
N GLU A 84 -16.05 -7.81 8.39
CA GLU A 84 -16.12 -8.78 9.50
C GLU A 84 -15.84 -8.11 10.85
N ILE A 85 -14.82 -7.24 10.92
CA ILE A 85 -14.54 -6.42 12.11
C ILE A 85 -15.74 -5.51 12.43
N ALA A 86 -16.33 -4.85 11.43
CA ALA A 86 -17.51 -4.00 11.63
C ALA A 86 -18.70 -4.81 12.17
N ALA A 87 -19.00 -5.96 11.57
CA ALA A 87 -20.08 -6.83 12.02
C ALA A 87 -19.90 -7.26 13.48
N TRP A 88 -18.67 -7.65 13.85
CA TRP A 88 -18.32 -8.05 15.21
C TRP A 88 -18.47 -6.91 16.22
N LEU A 89 -18.04 -5.69 15.86
CA LEU A 89 -18.16 -4.49 16.68
C LEU A 89 -19.61 -4.03 16.82
N ASN A 90 -20.36 -4.00 15.72
CA ASN A 90 -21.77 -3.61 15.72
C ASN A 90 -22.63 -4.57 16.59
N ALA A 91 -22.35 -5.89 16.54
CA ALA A 91 -23.01 -6.86 17.40
C ALA A 91 -22.74 -6.63 18.91
N ARG A 92 -21.71 -5.84 19.25
CA ARG A 92 -21.32 -5.44 20.61
C ARG A 92 -21.68 -3.99 20.92
N HIS A 93 -22.58 -3.40 20.12
CA HIS A 93 -23.07 -2.04 20.30
C HIS A 93 -22.01 -0.93 20.14
N TYR A 94 -20.92 -1.20 19.43
CA TYR A 94 -20.03 -0.15 18.95
C TYR A 94 -20.63 0.55 17.77
N ARG A 95 -20.32 1.84 17.61
CA ARG A 95 -20.81 2.66 16.49
C ARG A 95 -19.67 3.12 15.60
N GLU A 96 -19.83 2.95 14.30
CA GLU A 96 -18.88 3.47 13.33
C GLU A 96 -18.97 5.00 13.22
N LEU A 97 -17.83 5.66 13.20
CA LEU A 97 -17.72 7.08 12.88
C LEU A 97 -17.56 7.22 11.36
N SER A 98 -18.60 7.74 10.70
CA SER A 98 -18.56 8.05 9.27
C SER A 98 -17.51 9.12 8.94
N ALA A 99 -17.14 9.26 7.66
CA ALA A 99 -16.12 10.21 7.22
C ALA A 99 -16.41 11.66 7.65
N GLY A 100 -17.67 12.08 7.71
CA GLY A 100 -18.08 13.41 8.17
C GLY A 100 -18.08 13.59 9.70
N GLN A 101 -17.97 12.50 10.45
CA GLN A 101 -17.95 12.48 11.92
C GLN A 101 -16.55 12.14 12.47
N ARG A 102 -15.54 12.02 11.60
CA ARG A 102 -14.18 11.70 12.01
C ARG A 102 -13.61 12.84 12.85
N VAL A 103 -13.23 12.47 14.06
CA VAL A 103 -12.47 13.29 14.99
C VAL A 103 -11.02 12.81 15.02
N ARG A 104 -10.15 13.51 15.73
CA ARG A 104 -8.82 12.98 16.00
C ARG A 104 -8.96 11.64 16.72
N PHE A 105 -8.07 10.70 16.41
CA PHE A 105 -8.15 9.36 17.00
C PHE A 105 -8.11 9.35 18.54
N THR A 106 -7.47 10.36 19.18
CA THR A 106 -7.44 10.55 20.64
C THR A 106 -8.72 11.18 21.21
N GLU A 107 -9.62 11.69 20.36
CA GLU A 107 -10.87 12.36 20.75
C GLU A 107 -12.11 11.54 20.40
N MET A 108 -11.91 10.27 20.03
CA MET A 108 -13.01 9.37 19.68
C MET A 108 -13.89 9.12 20.92
N PRO A 109 -15.22 9.22 20.77
CA PRO A 109 -16.14 8.91 21.86
C PRO A 109 -16.04 7.43 22.28
N PRO A 110 -16.27 7.11 23.57
CA PRO A 110 -16.35 5.71 24.01
C PRO A 110 -17.36 4.89 23.21
N GLY A 111 -17.02 3.63 22.93
CA GLY A 111 -17.88 2.72 22.15
C GLY A 111 -17.97 3.07 20.66
N THR A 112 -16.97 3.76 20.12
CA THR A 112 -16.91 4.06 18.68
C THR A 112 -15.70 3.45 18.02
N TYR A 113 -15.78 3.26 16.72
CA TYR A 113 -14.66 2.85 15.88
C TYR A 113 -14.65 3.61 14.55
N SER A 114 -13.49 3.62 13.91
CA SER A 114 -13.34 4.18 12.57
C SER A 114 -12.32 3.37 11.80
N PHE A 115 -12.52 3.24 10.49
CA PHE A 115 -11.58 2.58 9.59
C PHE A 115 -10.67 3.59 8.88
N ARG A 116 -9.47 3.11 8.56
CA ARG A 116 -8.48 3.85 7.74
C ARG A 116 -8.19 5.25 8.27
N LEU A 117 -7.92 5.32 9.57
CA LEU A 117 -7.46 6.56 10.21
C LEU A 117 -5.95 6.68 10.14
N ASN A 118 -5.50 7.92 9.92
CA ASN A 118 -4.09 8.26 10.02
C ASN A 118 -3.75 8.64 11.46
N VAL A 119 -2.75 7.96 12.03
CA VAL A 119 -2.22 8.23 13.37
C VAL A 119 -0.88 8.95 13.21
N PRO A 120 -0.74 10.22 13.64
CA PRO A 120 0.51 10.95 13.55
C PRO A 120 1.53 10.38 14.52
N VAL A 121 2.78 10.21 14.10
CA VAL A 121 3.90 9.80 14.95
C VAL A 121 5.12 10.68 14.71
N ASN A 122 5.94 10.87 15.74
CA ASN A 122 7.19 11.60 15.65
C ASN A 122 8.31 10.67 15.18
N LEU A 123 9.08 11.09 14.16
CA LEU A 123 10.31 10.42 13.78
C LEU A 123 11.47 10.92 14.64
N ALA A 124 11.98 10.04 15.49
CA ALA A 124 13.07 10.37 16.42
C ALA A 124 14.43 10.67 15.73
N THR A 125 14.57 10.39 14.43
CA THR A 125 15.87 10.44 13.72
C THR A 125 16.11 11.70 12.89
N GLU A 126 15.09 12.54 12.65
CA GLU A 126 15.20 13.70 11.73
C GLU A 126 14.58 14.99 12.28
N GLY A 127 14.76 15.27 13.54
CA GLY A 127 14.10 16.43 14.16
C GLY A 127 12.58 16.20 14.30
N GLU A 128 11.82 17.23 14.61
CA GLU A 128 10.36 17.15 14.87
C GLU A 128 9.49 16.83 13.63
N LYS A 129 9.90 15.86 12.82
CA LYS A 129 9.13 15.47 11.65
C LYS A 129 7.98 14.53 12.04
N ILE A 130 6.77 15.01 11.87
CA ILE A 130 5.56 14.20 12.05
C ILE A 130 5.24 13.49 10.76
N ILE A 131 5.03 12.17 10.85
CA ILE A 131 4.49 11.35 9.75
C ILE A 131 3.16 10.73 10.18
N ASN A 132 2.32 10.43 9.21
CA ASN A 132 1.05 9.75 9.43
C ASN A 132 1.20 8.27 9.13
N ILE A 133 0.89 7.42 10.11
CA ILE A 133 0.80 5.97 9.93
C ILE A 133 -0.66 5.62 9.67
N PRO A 134 -1.01 5.04 8.50
CA PRO A 134 -2.35 4.54 8.27
C PRO A 134 -2.61 3.32 9.15
N ILE A 135 -3.75 3.31 9.84
CA ILE A 135 -4.24 2.22 10.69
C ILE A 135 -5.57 1.73 10.12
N ASP A 136 -5.72 0.41 9.96
CA ASP A 136 -6.89 -0.18 9.32
C ASP A 136 -8.16 0.01 10.14
N ALA A 137 -8.10 -0.20 11.46
CA ALA A 137 -9.20 0.13 12.37
C ALA A 137 -8.70 0.73 13.68
N VAL A 138 -9.39 1.76 14.15
CA VAL A 138 -9.15 2.41 15.45
C VAL A 138 -10.43 2.27 16.28
N ILE A 139 -10.32 1.72 17.49
CA ILE A 139 -11.47 1.34 18.31
C ILE A 139 -11.31 1.98 19.69
N MET A 140 -12.27 2.83 20.08
CA MET A 140 -12.34 3.37 21.43
C MET A 140 -13.23 2.49 22.30
N ARG A 141 -12.68 1.97 23.38
CA ARG A 141 -13.42 1.07 24.27
C ARG A 141 -14.69 1.73 24.83
N GLN A 142 -15.72 0.93 25.08
CA GLN A 142 -16.96 1.42 25.71
C GLN A 142 -16.72 1.99 27.12
N THR A 143 -15.73 1.47 27.83
CA THR A 143 -15.34 1.88 29.18
C THR A 143 -14.28 2.97 29.21
N ALA A 144 -13.90 3.51 28.03
CA ALA A 144 -12.84 4.51 27.91
C ALA A 144 -13.17 5.78 28.70
N GLN A 145 -12.19 6.30 29.41
CA GLN A 145 -12.22 7.57 30.09
C GLN A 145 -11.54 8.67 29.26
N PRO A 146 -11.81 9.95 29.52
CA PRO A 146 -11.10 11.03 28.87
C PRO A 146 -9.58 10.90 29.00
N GLY A 147 -8.88 10.85 27.89
CA GLY A 147 -7.43 10.65 27.83
C GLY A 147 -6.97 9.22 27.58
N ASP A 148 -7.89 8.24 27.60
CA ASP A 148 -7.53 6.88 27.21
C ASP A 148 -7.13 6.78 25.74
N PHE A 149 -6.17 5.91 25.47
CA PHE A 149 -5.69 5.66 24.13
C PHE A 149 -6.54 4.55 23.45
N PRO A 150 -6.97 4.74 22.20
CA PRO A 150 -7.74 3.73 21.49
C PRO A 150 -6.90 2.51 21.13
N MET A 151 -7.54 1.37 20.97
CA MET A 151 -6.93 0.18 20.40
C MET A 151 -6.74 0.36 18.89
N LEU A 152 -5.54 0.08 18.42
CA LEU A 152 -5.17 0.14 17.01
C LEU A 152 -5.17 -1.27 16.43
N VAL A 153 -5.84 -1.48 15.30
CA VAL A 153 -5.95 -2.79 14.67
C VAL A 153 -5.45 -2.72 13.24
N GLU A 154 -4.57 -3.63 12.90
CA GLU A 154 -4.10 -3.85 11.53
C GLU A 154 -4.70 -5.15 11.01
N ALA A 155 -5.41 -5.10 9.88
CA ALA A 155 -6.00 -6.26 9.23
C ALA A 155 -5.03 -6.81 8.18
N LYS A 156 -4.69 -8.10 8.28
CA LYS A 156 -3.80 -8.78 7.33
C LYS A 156 -4.49 -9.96 6.70
N SER A 157 -4.48 -10.04 5.38
CA SER A 157 -5.01 -11.23 4.71
C SER A 157 -4.05 -12.42 4.83
N ALA A 158 -4.61 -13.59 5.13
CA ALA A 158 -3.87 -14.84 5.25
C ALA A 158 -3.16 -15.26 3.93
N GLY A 159 -3.59 -14.74 2.78
CA GLY A 159 -3.01 -15.07 1.46
C GLY A 159 -1.67 -14.40 1.17
N ASP A 160 -1.20 -13.51 2.02
CA ASP A 160 0.00 -12.72 1.75
C ASP A 160 1.24 -13.25 2.51
N PHE A 161 1.43 -14.56 2.50
CA PHE A 161 2.56 -15.23 3.15
C PHE A 161 3.92 -15.02 2.47
N THR A 162 3.96 -14.50 1.26
CA THR A 162 5.18 -14.41 0.44
C THR A 162 6.28 -13.53 1.02
N ASN A 163 5.99 -12.70 2.04
CA ASN A 163 6.97 -11.81 2.66
C ASN A 163 6.79 -11.63 4.17
N VAL A 164 6.57 -12.72 4.90
CA VAL A 164 6.36 -12.70 6.37
C VAL A 164 7.43 -11.92 7.12
N ASN A 165 8.70 -12.09 6.76
CA ASN A 165 9.81 -11.41 7.44
C ASN A 165 9.82 -9.89 7.18
N LYS A 166 9.51 -9.45 5.96
CA LYS A 166 9.40 -8.03 5.63
C LYS A 166 8.27 -7.39 6.43
N ARG A 167 7.10 -8.05 6.48
CA ARG A 167 5.93 -7.57 7.22
C ARG A 167 6.17 -7.50 8.72
N LYS A 168 6.76 -8.55 9.32
CA LYS A 168 7.14 -8.52 10.74
C LYS A 168 8.02 -7.31 11.07
N LYS A 169 8.95 -6.95 10.19
CA LYS A 169 9.81 -5.77 10.36
C LYS A 169 9.00 -4.47 10.25
N GLU A 170 8.10 -4.37 9.27
CA GLU A 170 7.25 -3.20 9.07
C GLU A 170 6.32 -2.98 10.26
N GLU A 171 5.64 -4.02 10.74
CA GLU A 171 4.76 -3.93 11.90
C GLU A 171 5.52 -3.64 13.20
N ALA A 172 6.70 -4.25 13.38
CA ALA A 172 7.56 -3.94 14.52
C ALA A 172 8.06 -2.49 14.47
N GLN A 173 8.29 -1.93 13.29
CA GLN A 173 8.65 -0.53 13.13
C GLN A 173 7.47 0.40 13.45
N LYS A 174 6.27 0.12 12.94
CA LYS A 174 5.04 0.85 13.30
C LYS A 174 4.85 0.88 14.80
N MET A 175 4.93 -0.27 15.45
CA MET A 175 4.77 -0.37 16.90
C MET A 175 5.81 0.45 17.66
N ARG A 176 7.09 0.41 17.24
CA ARG A 176 8.14 1.22 17.86
C ARG A 176 7.87 2.71 17.73
N GLN A 177 7.45 3.17 16.55
CA GLN A 177 7.12 4.58 16.30
C GLN A 177 5.90 5.02 17.13
N LEU A 178 4.87 4.20 17.20
CA LEU A 178 3.69 4.45 18.01
C LEU A 178 4.05 4.55 19.51
N ARG A 179 4.80 3.60 20.04
CA ARG A 179 5.23 3.61 21.44
C ARG A 179 6.18 4.76 21.77
N ALA A 180 7.09 5.09 20.86
CA ALA A 180 7.98 6.24 21.04
C ALA A 180 7.20 7.57 21.14
N THR A 181 6.07 7.68 20.43
CA THR A 181 5.25 8.89 20.41
C THR A 181 4.22 8.94 21.54
N TYR A 182 3.56 7.79 21.82
CA TYR A 182 2.39 7.74 22.71
C TYR A 182 2.62 6.95 24.01
N GLY A 183 3.79 6.32 24.16
CA GLY A 183 4.11 5.52 25.35
C GLY A 183 3.67 4.06 25.25
N GLU A 184 3.89 3.32 26.36
CA GLU A 184 3.64 1.89 26.41
C GLU A 184 2.14 1.50 26.48
N GLN A 185 1.24 2.48 26.71
CA GLN A 185 -0.21 2.25 26.71
C GLN A 185 -0.78 1.94 25.32
N VAL A 186 0.02 2.04 24.26
CA VAL A 186 -0.41 1.70 22.90
C VAL A 186 -0.72 0.23 22.78
N GLU A 187 -1.98 -0.09 22.52
CA GLU A 187 -2.43 -1.42 22.13
C GLU A 187 -2.52 -1.52 20.62
N PHE A 188 -1.74 -2.42 20.07
CA PHE A 188 -1.71 -2.69 18.63
C PHE A 188 -1.97 -4.16 18.37
N VAL A 189 -3.05 -4.46 17.68
CA VAL A 189 -3.56 -5.82 17.44
C VAL A 189 -3.45 -6.15 15.95
N LEU A 190 -2.97 -7.35 15.66
CA LEU A 190 -3.03 -7.91 14.30
C LEU A 190 -4.26 -8.80 14.18
N PHE A 191 -5.13 -8.49 13.25
CA PHE A 191 -6.26 -9.33 12.86
C PHE A 191 -5.88 -10.12 11.60
N LEU A 192 -5.94 -11.45 11.67
CA LEU A 192 -5.53 -12.38 10.61
C LEU A 192 -6.73 -13.09 10.00
#